data_ddb740bbd28b1fa9f2da40fe9dd97676
#
_entry.id   ddb740bbd28b1fa9f2da40fe9dd97676
#
_cell.length_a   1.000
_cell.length_b   1.000
_cell.length_c   1.000
_cell.angle_alpha   90.00
_cell.angle_beta   90.00
_cell.angle_gamma   90.00
#
_symmetry.space_group_name_H-M   'P 1'
#
loop_
_entity.id
_entity.type
_entity.pdbx_description
1 polymer ?
#
loop_
_entity_poly.entity_id
_entity_poly.type
_entity_poly.pdbx_seq_one_letter_code
_entity_poly.pdbx_strand_id
1 'polypeptide(L)'
;MNPGPSAAIDDELWALVLGLQRHAAVAGAAPTEPVAYRLEPRWGLSPLQPDEHRGAVLIQDPDGRWRCGPALAKGRRAAARPLLRLYLPLFSTTLAPGWTVAHLGQSLDGCIATHSGDSCFVTGVENIRHLHRMRALADAVIVGAGTVVSDDPRLTTRLVPGPSPVRVIIDPMRRLADHYRVFQDGAAETLLCCSHEHAGARVRHGQAEVVPVATKAGSLDLIGLKSELRGRGLRRLFVEGGGVTVSRFVAAGAVDRLQVTVAPVLIGQGRPGIVLPRVSSLSEALRAPAQVVAMGEDTCYELDLGTARSRPDANSGSKSESKSGSI
;
A
#
# COMPACT_ATOMS: atom_id res chain seq x y z
N MET A 1 26.39 -17.44 8.88
CA MET A 1 26.65 -16.01 9.12
C MET A 1 25.62 -15.52 10.12
N ASN A 2 26.05 -15.03 11.29
CA ASN A 2 25.12 -14.45 12.26
C ASN A 2 24.52 -13.18 11.65
N PRO A 3 23.19 -13.02 11.60
CA PRO A 3 22.59 -11.78 11.14
C PRO A 3 23.07 -10.63 12.04
N GLY A 4 23.53 -9.56 11.43
CA GLY A 4 23.97 -8.38 12.18
C GLY A 4 22.84 -7.81 13.06
N PRO A 5 23.15 -7.01 14.07
CA PRO A 5 22.19 -6.52 15.08
C PRO A 5 20.99 -5.73 14.49
N SER A 6 21.11 -5.19 13.29
CA SER A 6 20.02 -4.54 12.56
C SER A 6 18.99 -5.54 12.04
N ALA A 7 19.42 -6.69 11.52
CA ALA A 7 18.53 -7.72 10.98
C ALA A 7 17.64 -8.36 12.07
N ALA A 8 18.20 -8.59 13.27
CA ALA A 8 17.45 -9.17 14.39
C ALA A 8 16.33 -8.23 14.90
N ILE A 9 16.55 -6.92 14.87
CA ILE A 9 15.52 -5.92 15.24
C ILE A 9 14.40 -5.90 14.19
N ASP A 10 14.76 -6.01 12.94
CA ASP A 10 13.82 -6.07 11.82
C ASP A 10 12.92 -7.31 11.89
N ASP A 11 13.47 -8.46 12.28
CA ASP A 11 12.72 -9.71 12.43
C ASP A 11 11.75 -9.65 13.62
N GLU A 12 12.17 -9.11 14.78
CA GLU A 12 11.30 -8.92 15.94
C GLU A 12 10.15 -7.95 15.62
N LEU A 13 10.46 -6.87 14.92
CA LEU A 13 9.48 -5.89 14.47
C LEU A 13 8.46 -6.47 13.50
N TRP A 14 8.96 -7.21 12.51
CA TRP A 14 8.12 -7.85 11.52
C TRP A 14 7.18 -8.88 12.16
N ALA A 15 7.69 -9.60 13.11
CA ALA A 15 6.93 -10.51 13.93
C ALA A 15 5.78 -9.84 14.71
N LEU A 16 6.04 -8.64 15.25
CA LEU A 16 5.03 -7.82 15.91
C LEU A 16 3.91 -7.42 14.92
N VAL A 17 4.27 -7.03 13.70
CA VAL A 17 3.30 -6.67 12.65
C VAL A 17 2.45 -7.88 12.24
N LEU A 18 3.05 -9.07 12.09
CA LEU A 18 2.31 -10.31 11.81
C LEU A 18 1.41 -10.73 12.98
N GLY A 19 1.85 -10.52 14.22
CA GLY A 19 1.02 -10.73 15.40
C GLY A 19 -0.19 -9.81 15.41
N LEU A 20 0.00 -8.54 15.06
CA LEU A 20 -1.08 -7.58 14.94
C LEU A 20 -2.07 -7.94 13.81
N GLN A 21 -1.58 -8.41 12.67
CA GLN A 21 -2.43 -8.88 11.56
C GLN A 21 -3.35 -10.02 12.01
N ARG A 22 -2.82 -11.01 12.74
CA ARG A 22 -3.62 -12.13 13.28
C ARG A 22 -4.64 -11.65 14.31
N HIS A 23 -4.22 -10.76 15.21
CA HIS A 23 -5.11 -10.18 16.21
C HIS A 23 -6.26 -9.41 15.55
N ALA A 24 -5.97 -8.52 14.60
CA ALA A 24 -6.98 -7.75 13.90
C ALA A 24 -7.97 -8.61 13.07
N ALA A 25 -7.54 -9.80 12.63
CA ALA A 25 -8.41 -10.73 11.90
C ALA A 25 -9.50 -11.36 12.79
N VAL A 26 -9.27 -11.45 14.10
CA VAL A 26 -10.20 -12.06 15.08
C VAL A 26 -10.78 -11.06 16.06
N ALA A 27 -10.22 -9.85 16.15
CA ALA A 27 -10.72 -8.80 17.02
C ALA A 27 -12.05 -8.27 16.50
N GLY A 28 -12.99 -8.05 17.42
CA GLY A 28 -14.27 -7.41 17.16
C GLY A 28 -14.17 -5.88 17.05
N ALA A 29 -15.14 -5.19 17.63
CA ALA A 29 -15.15 -3.72 17.69
C ALA A 29 -13.92 -3.17 18.46
N ALA A 30 -13.59 -1.90 18.20
CA ALA A 30 -12.56 -1.20 18.98
C ALA A 30 -12.90 -1.22 20.49
N PRO A 31 -11.89 -1.28 21.37
CA PRO A 31 -12.12 -1.27 22.79
C PRO A 31 -12.72 0.07 23.26
N THR A 32 -13.42 0.08 24.38
CA THR A 32 -14.00 1.30 24.97
C THR A 32 -12.96 2.15 25.71
N GLU A 33 -11.84 1.53 26.09
CA GLU A 33 -10.70 2.16 26.77
C GLU A 33 -9.39 1.71 26.11
N PRO A 34 -8.27 2.46 26.27
CA PRO A 34 -6.99 2.03 25.72
C PRO A 34 -6.57 0.67 26.27
N VAL A 35 -6.28 -0.28 25.38
CA VAL A 35 -5.79 -1.62 25.74
C VAL A 35 -4.32 -1.74 25.36
N ALA A 36 -3.50 -2.11 26.32
CA ALA A 36 -2.08 -2.36 26.14
C ALA A 36 -1.83 -3.84 25.84
N TYR A 37 -0.88 -4.12 24.95
CA TYR A 37 -0.54 -5.48 24.52
C TYR A 37 0.95 -5.75 24.65
N ARG A 38 1.30 -7.00 25.00
CA ARG A 38 2.65 -7.55 24.87
C ARG A 38 2.75 -8.53 23.72
N LEU A 39 3.97 -8.73 23.22
CA LEU A 39 4.26 -9.75 22.22
C LEU A 39 4.52 -11.08 22.95
N GLU A 40 3.76 -12.09 22.58
CA GLU A 40 3.91 -13.46 23.06
C GLU A 40 4.86 -14.28 22.17
N PRO A 41 5.48 -15.36 22.73
CA PRO A 41 6.16 -16.35 21.91
C PRO A 41 5.27 -16.81 20.76
N ARG A 42 5.87 -17.05 19.57
CA ARG A 42 5.17 -17.40 18.33
C ARG A 42 4.28 -16.30 17.73
N TRP A 43 4.60 -15.02 18.03
CA TRP A 43 4.03 -13.84 17.39
C TRP A 43 2.54 -13.61 17.69
N GLY A 44 2.09 -13.94 18.88
CA GLY A 44 0.79 -13.56 19.41
C GLY A 44 0.83 -12.18 20.06
N LEU A 45 -0.34 -11.54 20.20
CA LEU A 45 -0.54 -10.39 21.07
C LEU A 45 -1.48 -10.78 22.20
N SER A 46 -1.10 -10.50 23.44
CA SER A 46 -1.98 -10.64 24.61
C SER A 46 -2.17 -9.31 25.31
N PRO A 47 -3.40 -9.02 25.79
CA PRO A 47 -3.65 -7.82 26.56
C PRO A 47 -2.90 -7.87 27.89
N LEU A 48 -2.45 -6.71 28.35
CA LEU A 48 -1.80 -6.50 29.63
C LEU A 48 -2.79 -5.95 30.65
N GLN A 49 -2.60 -6.31 31.90
CA GLN A 49 -3.31 -5.66 33.01
C GLN A 49 -2.82 -4.21 33.20
N PRO A 50 -3.63 -3.33 33.79
CA PRO A 50 -3.27 -1.91 33.95
C PRO A 50 -1.93 -1.65 34.65
N ASP A 51 -1.53 -2.47 35.58
CA ASP A 51 -0.26 -2.40 36.32
C ASP A 51 0.95 -2.85 35.51
N GLU A 52 0.74 -3.62 34.46
CA GLU A 52 1.78 -4.13 33.52
C GLU A 52 2.06 -3.20 32.32
N HIS A 53 1.39 -2.08 32.19
CA HIS A 53 1.45 -1.21 30.99
C HIS A 53 2.86 -0.74 30.61
N ARG A 54 3.84 -0.74 31.57
CA ARG A 54 5.25 -0.44 31.25
C ARG A 54 5.88 -1.46 30.29
N GLY A 55 5.36 -2.69 30.25
CA GLY A 55 5.78 -3.77 29.34
C GLY A 55 5.08 -3.74 27.98
N ALA A 56 4.17 -2.79 27.75
CA ALA A 56 3.41 -2.74 26.52
C ALA A 56 4.30 -2.47 25.29
N VAL A 57 4.16 -3.29 24.25
CA VAL A 57 4.77 -3.07 22.94
C VAL A 57 3.84 -2.28 22.01
N LEU A 58 2.53 -2.53 22.09
CA LEU A 58 1.50 -1.81 21.34
C LEU A 58 0.37 -1.38 22.28
N ILE A 59 -0.33 -0.33 21.90
CA ILE A 59 -1.55 0.13 22.55
C ILE A 59 -2.58 0.38 21.47
N GLN A 60 -3.80 -0.16 21.67
CA GLN A 60 -4.97 0.15 20.86
C GLN A 60 -5.81 1.19 21.61
N ASP A 61 -6.05 2.31 20.96
CA ASP A 61 -6.88 3.38 21.51
C ASP A 61 -8.38 3.15 21.20
N PRO A 62 -9.32 3.79 21.93
CA PRO A 62 -10.75 3.62 21.72
C PRO A 62 -11.25 4.00 20.32
N ASP A 63 -10.53 4.86 19.63
CA ASP A 63 -10.82 5.20 18.22
C ASP A 63 -10.34 4.11 17.24
N GLY A 64 -9.84 2.99 17.76
CA GLY A 64 -9.37 1.85 16.99
C GLY A 64 -7.98 2.03 16.38
N ARG A 65 -7.28 3.11 16.68
CA ARG A 65 -5.90 3.33 16.22
C ARG A 65 -4.90 2.56 17.07
N TRP A 66 -3.79 2.21 16.47
CA TRP A 66 -2.68 1.55 17.13
C TRP A 66 -1.49 2.49 17.28
N ARG A 67 -0.83 2.45 18.42
CA ARG A 67 0.40 3.20 18.71
C ARG A 67 1.44 2.35 19.42
N CYS A 68 2.70 2.77 19.31
CA CYS A 68 3.80 2.11 20.01
C CYS A 68 3.68 2.29 21.52
N GLY A 69 3.83 1.19 22.25
CA GLY A 69 3.85 1.18 23.71
C GLY A 69 5.21 1.58 24.29
N PRO A 70 5.28 1.78 25.64
CA PRO A 70 6.50 2.20 26.33
C PRO A 70 7.70 1.25 26.17
N ALA A 71 7.46 -0.05 26.04
CA ALA A 71 8.53 -1.04 25.85
C ALA A 71 9.30 -0.86 24.54
N LEU A 72 8.68 -0.19 23.52
CA LEU A 72 9.33 0.18 22.26
C LEU A 72 10.00 1.57 22.31
N ALA A 73 9.90 2.29 23.44
CA ALA A 73 10.41 3.67 23.54
C ALA A 73 11.90 3.75 23.81
N LYS A 74 12.53 2.67 24.28
CA LYS A 74 13.92 2.68 24.77
C LYS A 74 14.82 1.68 24.03
N GLY A 75 16.11 2.01 23.94
CA GLY A 75 17.15 1.13 23.41
C GLY A 75 17.03 0.89 21.90
N ARG A 76 17.51 -0.28 21.45
CA ARG A 76 17.54 -0.69 20.04
C ARG A 76 16.16 -0.68 19.37
N ARG A 77 15.09 -0.96 20.13
CA ARG A 77 13.70 -0.98 19.63
C ARG A 77 13.19 0.39 19.23
N ALA A 78 13.77 1.48 19.75
CA ALA A 78 13.39 2.84 19.35
C ALA A 78 13.67 3.12 17.87
N ALA A 79 14.73 2.52 17.30
CA ALA A 79 15.08 2.66 15.89
C ALA A 79 14.02 2.05 14.95
N ALA A 80 13.23 1.09 15.43
CA ALA A 80 12.19 0.42 14.65
C ALA A 80 10.85 1.18 14.59
N ARG A 81 10.64 2.17 15.47
CA ARG A 81 9.38 2.93 15.55
C ARG A 81 8.98 3.64 14.25
N PRO A 82 9.89 4.28 13.50
CA PRO A 82 9.52 4.91 12.23
C PRO A 82 8.88 3.92 11.25
N LEU A 83 9.43 2.71 11.15
CA LEU A 83 8.92 1.69 10.25
C LEU A 83 7.55 1.16 10.70
N LEU A 84 7.31 1.00 12.01
CA LEU A 84 5.97 0.62 12.54
C LEU A 84 4.89 1.62 12.14
N ARG A 85 5.22 2.90 12.02
CA ARG A 85 4.25 3.92 11.60
C ARG A 85 3.68 3.66 10.23
N LEU A 86 4.38 2.95 9.34
CA LEU A 86 3.84 2.55 8.02
C LEU A 86 2.79 1.45 8.14
N TYR A 87 2.93 0.55 9.14
CA TYR A 87 2.07 -0.63 9.22
C TYR A 87 0.92 -0.47 10.21
N LEU A 88 1.12 0.22 11.34
CA LEU A 88 0.07 0.36 12.36
C LEU A 88 -1.24 0.95 11.83
N PRO A 89 -1.24 1.96 10.94
CA PRO A 89 -2.47 2.49 10.38
C PRO A 89 -3.29 1.47 9.58
N LEU A 90 -2.65 0.43 9.01
CA LEU A 90 -3.33 -0.59 8.20
C LEU A 90 -4.26 -1.50 9.03
N PHE A 91 -4.09 -1.50 10.35
CA PHE A 91 -4.90 -2.28 11.29
C PHE A 91 -5.90 -1.42 12.07
N SER A 92 -5.99 -0.15 11.74
CA SER A 92 -6.96 0.77 12.35
C SER A 92 -8.38 0.43 11.90
N THR A 93 -9.34 0.57 12.81
CA THR A 93 -10.77 0.37 12.50
C THR A 93 -11.29 1.36 11.45
N THR A 94 -10.63 2.49 11.26
CA THR A 94 -10.98 3.47 10.22
C THR A 94 -10.78 2.95 8.79
N LEU A 95 -9.94 1.91 8.62
CA LEU A 95 -9.73 1.21 7.36
C LEU A 95 -10.49 -0.13 7.27
N ALA A 96 -11.25 -0.50 8.32
CA ALA A 96 -12.08 -1.71 8.30
C ALA A 96 -13.23 -1.56 7.26
N PRO A 97 -13.62 -2.62 6.55
CA PRO A 97 -13.12 -3.99 6.66
C PRO A 97 -11.90 -4.31 5.78
N GLY A 98 -11.20 -3.34 5.26
CA GLY A 98 -10.01 -3.53 4.41
C GLY A 98 -9.48 -2.21 3.88
N TRP A 99 -8.34 -2.26 3.22
CA TRP A 99 -7.64 -1.09 2.70
C TRP A 99 -7.11 -1.30 1.28
N THR A 100 -6.83 -0.20 0.60
CA THR A 100 -6.08 -0.17 -0.65
C THR A 100 -4.87 0.73 -0.47
N VAL A 101 -3.69 0.15 -0.47
CA VAL A 101 -2.41 0.86 -0.43
C VAL A 101 -1.80 0.82 -1.82
N ALA A 102 -1.40 1.97 -2.35
CA ALA A 102 -0.60 2.03 -3.56
C ALA A 102 0.85 2.37 -3.21
N HIS A 103 1.80 1.73 -3.87
CA HIS A 103 3.23 1.99 -3.68
C HIS A 103 3.93 2.23 -5.02
N LEU A 104 4.84 3.20 -5.03
CA LEU A 104 5.71 3.52 -6.15
C LEU A 104 7.11 3.85 -5.64
N GLY A 105 8.13 3.24 -6.24
CA GLY A 105 9.52 3.67 -6.09
C GLY A 105 9.92 4.56 -7.26
N GLN A 106 10.59 5.68 -7.01
CA GLN A 106 11.03 6.61 -8.04
C GLN A 106 12.35 7.28 -7.70
N SER A 107 12.99 7.86 -8.71
CA SER A 107 14.14 8.75 -8.55
C SER A 107 13.74 10.10 -7.94
N LEU A 108 14.72 10.91 -7.54
CA LEU A 108 14.49 12.24 -6.99
C LEU A 108 13.81 13.18 -8.00
N ASP A 109 14.06 13.00 -9.30
CA ASP A 109 13.43 13.74 -10.39
C ASP A 109 12.13 13.10 -10.91
N GLY A 110 11.57 12.12 -10.18
CA GLY A 110 10.23 11.58 -10.39
C GLY A 110 10.11 10.49 -11.45
N CYS A 111 11.19 9.82 -11.83
CA CYS A 111 11.20 8.75 -12.80
C CYS A 111 11.24 7.37 -12.15
N ILE A 112 10.52 6.38 -12.72
CA ILE A 112 10.50 4.98 -12.26
C ILE A 112 11.42 4.05 -13.06
N ALA A 113 11.89 4.51 -14.18
CA ALA A 113 12.79 3.78 -15.09
C ALA A 113 13.47 4.77 -16.03
N THR A 114 14.54 4.33 -16.68
CA THR A 114 15.12 5.04 -17.82
C THR A 114 14.14 5.09 -19.01
N HIS A 115 14.45 5.86 -20.04
CA HIS A 115 13.63 5.90 -21.26
C HIS A 115 13.50 4.51 -21.90
N SER A 116 14.57 3.72 -21.96
CA SER A 116 14.58 2.34 -22.47
C SER A 116 13.82 1.34 -21.59
N GLY A 117 13.50 1.71 -20.34
CA GLY A 117 12.72 0.88 -19.42
C GLY A 117 13.54 0.14 -18.37
N ASP A 118 14.83 0.42 -18.25
CA ASP A 118 15.62 -0.12 -17.14
C ASP A 118 15.13 0.51 -15.83
N SER A 119 14.58 -0.34 -14.96
CA SER A 119 14.05 0.00 -13.63
C SER A 119 14.81 -0.69 -12.51
N CYS A 120 15.85 -1.48 -12.85
CA CYS A 120 16.62 -2.22 -11.86
C CYS A 120 17.28 -1.27 -10.87
N PHE A 121 17.02 -1.51 -9.57
CA PHE A 121 17.67 -0.78 -8.47
C PHE A 121 17.42 0.74 -8.44
N VAL A 122 16.29 1.22 -8.95
CA VAL A 122 15.90 2.62 -8.72
C VAL A 122 15.82 2.89 -7.23
N THR A 123 15.24 1.96 -6.45
CA THR A 123 15.19 2.05 -4.97
C THR A 123 16.02 0.93 -4.32
N GLY A 124 16.46 1.17 -3.09
CA GLY A 124 17.34 0.28 -2.35
C GLY A 124 16.66 -0.95 -1.77
N VAL A 125 17.48 -1.81 -1.14
CA VAL A 125 17.08 -3.11 -0.59
C VAL A 125 16.02 -3.01 0.51
N GLU A 126 15.99 -1.92 1.27
CA GLU A 126 15.00 -1.74 2.33
C GLU A 126 13.60 -1.49 1.75
N ASN A 127 13.50 -0.77 0.64
CA ASN A 127 12.25 -0.61 -0.09
C ASN A 127 11.79 -1.93 -0.70
N ILE A 128 12.70 -2.72 -1.28
CA ILE A 128 12.37 -4.05 -1.80
C ILE A 128 11.84 -4.97 -0.69
N ARG A 129 12.46 -4.94 0.50
CA ARG A 129 11.98 -5.67 1.67
C ARG A 129 10.59 -5.18 2.11
N HIS A 130 10.36 -3.87 2.08
CA HIS A 130 9.05 -3.28 2.36
C HIS A 130 7.97 -3.78 1.38
N LEU A 131 8.24 -3.88 0.09
CA LEU A 131 7.31 -4.47 -0.88
C LEU A 131 6.91 -5.89 -0.49
N HIS A 132 7.88 -6.72 -0.07
CA HIS A 132 7.58 -8.08 0.38
C HIS A 132 6.76 -8.10 1.68
N ARG A 133 6.97 -7.14 2.59
CA ARG A 133 6.15 -6.96 3.79
C ARG A 133 4.71 -6.59 3.43
N MET A 134 4.53 -5.66 2.49
CA MET A 134 3.21 -5.27 2.02
C MET A 134 2.48 -6.42 1.33
N ARG A 135 3.19 -7.23 0.52
CA ARG A 135 2.62 -8.45 -0.07
C ARG A 135 2.16 -9.45 1.00
N ALA A 136 2.94 -9.63 2.06
CA ALA A 136 2.57 -10.53 3.16
C ALA A 136 1.34 -10.05 3.95
N LEU A 137 1.07 -8.75 3.97
CA LEU A 137 -0.08 -8.15 4.67
C LEU A 137 -1.33 -8.05 3.78
N ALA A 138 -1.17 -8.07 2.47
CA ALA A 138 -2.26 -7.92 1.52
C ALA A 138 -2.96 -9.26 1.22
N ASP A 139 -4.25 -9.19 0.91
CA ASP A 139 -5.00 -10.34 0.35
C ASP A 139 -4.70 -10.46 -1.15
N ALA A 140 -4.50 -9.32 -1.83
CA ALA A 140 -4.16 -9.28 -3.25
C ALA A 140 -3.11 -8.21 -3.56
N VAL A 141 -2.19 -8.54 -4.49
CA VAL A 141 -1.25 -7.60 -5.13
C VAL A 141 -1.72 -7.31 -6.54
N ILE A 142 -1.81 -6.03 -6.90
CA ILE A 142 -2.34 -5.57 -8.18
C ILE A 142 -1.23 -4.91 -8.99
N VAL A 143 -1.03 -5.36 -10.23
CA VAL A 143 -0.11 -4.74 -11.19
C VAL A 143 -0.77 -4.57 -12.55
N GLY A 144 -0.26 -3.64 -13.36
CA GLY A 144 -0.68 -3.49 -14.75
C GLY A 144 0.11 -4.39 -15.70
N ALA A 145 -0.44 -4.62 -16.91
CA ALA A 145 0.19 -5.39 -17.97
C ALA A 145 1.60 -4.89 -18.31
N GLY A 146 1.83 -3.56 -18.27
CA GLY A 146 3.16 -2.99 -18.52
C GLY A 146 4.24 -3.51 -17.58
N THR A 147 3.94 -3.67 -16.29
CA THR A 147 4.86 -4.24 -15.29
C THR A 147 5.14 -5.73 -15.59
N VAL A 148 4.13 -6.48 -16.04
CA VAL A 148 4.32 -7.89 -16.41
C VAL A 148 5.25 -8.01 -17.61
N VAL A 149 5.06 -7.17 -18.63
CA VAL A 149 5.92 -7.17 -19.83
C VAL A 149 7.36 -6.77 -19.52
N SER A 150 7.55 -5.74 -18.67
CA SER A 150 8.89 -5.21 -18.36
C SER A 150 9.70 -6.12 -17.46
N ASP A 151 9.08 -6.70 -16.43
CA ASP A 151 9.80 -7.29 -15.30
C ASP A 151 9.57 -8.80 -15.15
N ASP A 152 8.59 -9.39 -15.84
CA ASP A 152 8.12 -10.77 -15.66
C ASP A 152 8.11 -11.17 -14.17
N PRO A 153 7.38 -10.42 -13.32
CA PRO A 153 7.53 -10.50 -11.88
C PRO A 153 6.84 -11.74 -11.29
N ARG A 154 7.35 -12.27 -10.18
CA ARG A 154 6.67 -13.36 -9.44
C ARG A 154 5.54 -12.86 -8.56
N LEU A 155 5.62 -11.63 -8.02
CA LEU A 155 4.65 -11.01 -7.11
C LEU A 155 4.37 -11.81 -5.82
N THR A 156 5.27 -12.67 -5.43
CA THR A 156 5.17 -13.49 -4.21
C THR A 156 5.97 -12.90 -3.05
N THR A 157 5.63 -13.29 -1.83
CA THR A 157 6.39 -12.98 -0.61
C THR A 157 7.57 -13.94 -0.51
N ARG A 158 8.82 -13.43 -0.45
CA ARG A 158 10.04 -14.25 -0.43
C ARG A 158 11.12 -13.77 0.53
N LEU A 159 11.20 -12.44 0.78
CA LEU A 159 12.26 -11.84 1.58
C LEU A 159 11.90 -11.67 3.06
N VAL A 160 10.66 -11.98 3.42
CA VAL A 160 10.15 -11.93 4.80
C VAL A 160 9.20 -13.10 5.02
N PRO A 161 9.01 -13.57 6.27
CA PRO A 161 7.95 -14.49 6.62
C PRO A 161 6.57 -13.91 6.31
N GLY A 162 5.65 -14.75 5.83
CA GLY A 162 4.26 -14.39 5.57
C GLY A 162 3.69 -15.08 4.32
N PRO A 163 2.37 -15.04 4.12
CA PRO A 163 1.73 -15.63 2.96
C PRO A 163 2.02 -14.81 1.69
N SER A 164 1.91 -15.45 0.53
CA SER A 164 1.84 -14.75 -0.74
C SER A 164 0.40 -14.34 -1.03
N PRO A 165 0.16 -13.10 -1.54
CA PRO A 165 -1.16 -12.64 -1.91
C PRO A 165 -1.64 -13.26 -3.23
N VAL A 166 -2.95 -13.18 -3.50
CA VAL A 166 -3.51 -13.38 -4.83
C VAL A 166 -2.92 -12.33 -5.78
N ARG A 167 -2.49 -12.75 -6.96
CA ARG A 167 -1.95 -11.85 -7.99
C ARG A 167 -3.08 -11.35 -8.88
N VAL A 168 -3.26 -10.05 -9.00
CA VAL A 168 -4.28 -9.42 -9.85
C VAL A 168 -3.57 -8.64 -10.95
N ILE A 169 -3.73 -9.11 -12.18
CA ILE A 169 -3.10 -8.53 -13.37
C ILE A 169 -4.15 -7.72 -14.13
N ILE A 170 -3.94 -6.42 -14.26
CA ILE A 170 -4.80 -5.52 -15.03
C ILE A 170 -4.30 -5.48 -16.48
N ASP A 171 -5.03 -6.14 -17.37
CA ASP A 171 -4.81 -6.12 -18.82
C ASP A 171 -6.14 -5.89 -19.55
N PRO A 172 -6.57 -4.64 -19.72
CA PRO A 172 -7.91 -4.32 -20.24
C PRO A 172 -8.25 -4.99 -21.56
N MET A 173 -7.25 -5.17 -22.42
CA MET A 173 -7.41 -5.72 -23.77
C MET A 173 -6.96 -7.17 -23.87
N ARG A 174 -6.56 -7.80 -22.76
CA ARG A 174 -6.08 -9.20 -22.70
C ARG A 174 -4.99 -9.49 -23.75
N ARG A 175 -3.98 -8.62 -23.80
CA ARG A 175 -2.88 -8.70 -24.78
C ARG A 175 -1.65 -9.46 -24.29
N LEU A 176 -1.54 -9.69 -22.99
CA LEU A 176 -0.44 -10.46 -22.41
C LEU A 176 -0.46 -11.87 -22.99
N ALA A 177 0.70 -12.38 -23.36
CA ALA A 177 0.86 -13.78 -23.66
C ALA A 177 0.84 -14.60 -22.36
N ASP A 178 0.49 -15.85 -22.43
CA ASP A 178 0.35 -16.74 -21.28
C ASP A 178 1.67 -17.33 -20.76
N HIS A 179 2.80 -17.05 -21.44
CA HIS A 179 4.12 -17.57 -21.04
C HIS A 179 4.75 -16.84 -19.83
N TYR A 180 4.21 -15.67 -19.42
CA TYR A 180 4.74 -14.96 -18.25
C TYR A 180 4.58 -15.78 -16.97
N ARG A 181 5.54 -15.63 -16.04
CA ARG A 181 5.59 -16.40 -14.77
C ARG A 181 4.31 -16.33 -13.98
N VAL A 182 3.69 -15.14 -13.90
CA VAL A 182 2.42 -14.95 -13.19
C VAL A 182 1.29 -15.88 -13.69
N PHE A 183 1.38 -16.39 -14.91
CA PHE A 183 0.40 -17.28 -15.52
C PHE A 183 0.83 -18.74 -15.55
N GLN A 184 2.10 -19.07 -15.21
CA GLN A 184 2.66 -20.41 -15.39
C GLN A 184 3.19 -21.05 -14.11
N ASP A 185 3.67 -20.24 -13.14
CA ASP A 185 4.52 -20.77 -12.05
C ASP A 185 3.74 -21.44 -10.92
N GLY A 186 2.40 -21.31 -10.86
CA GLY A 186 1.56 -21.89 -9.81
C GLY A 186 1.91 -21.42 -8.38
N ALA A 187 2.78 -20.41 -8.24
CA ALA A 187 3.31 -19.98 -6.94
C ALA A 187 2.27 -19.22 -6.09
N ALA A 188 1.22 -18.68 -6.71
CA ALA A 188 0.07 -18.09 -6.07
C ALA A 188 -1.12 -18.06 -7.04
N GLU A 189 -2.32 -17.98 -6.51
CA GLU A 189 -3.52 -17.75 -7.33
C GLU A 189 -3.37 -16.47 -8.15
N THR A 190 -3.86 -16.49 -9.40
CA THR A 190 -3.75 -15.34 -10.31
C THR A 190 -5.10 -15.05 -10.97
N LEU A 191 -5.49 -13.78 -10.94
CA LEU A 191 -6.65 -13.23 -11.62
C LEU A 191 -6.18 -12.31 -12.75
N LEU A 192 -6.65 -12.54 -13.97
CA LEU A 192 -6.43 -11.65 -15.11
C LEU A 192 -7.69 -10.81 -15.32
N CYS A 193 -7.62 -9.53 -14.99
CA CYS A 193 -8.72 -8.58 -15.11
C CYS A 193 -8.69 -7.87 -16.46
N CYS A 194 -9.71 -8.08 -17.29
CA CYS A 194 -9.86 -7.47 -18.61
C CYS A 194 -11.27 -6.90 -18.79
N SER A 195 -11.51 -6.13 -19.87
CA SER A 195 -12.85 -5.66 -20.17
C SER A 195 -13.77 -6.83 -20.57
N HIS A 196 -15.06 -6.68 -20.35
CA HIS A 196 -16.06 -7.66 -20.79
C HIS A 196 -15.90 -8.01 -22.28
N GLU A 197 -15.59 -7.01 -23.10
CA GLU A 197 -15.39 -7.17 -24.55
C GLU A 197 -14.23 -8.12 -24.88
N HIS A 198 -13.16 -8.12 -24.07
CA HIS A 198 -11.94 -8.90 -24.30
C HIS A 198 -11.87 -10.18 -23.46
N ALA A 199 -12.83 -10.42 -22.59
CA ALA A 199 -12.84 -11.65 -21.76
C ALA A 199 -12.97 -12.92 -22.62
N GLY A 200 -13.79 -12.89 -23.67
CA GLY A 200 -14.05 -14.02 -24.56
C GLY A 200 -14.69 -15.20 -23.81
N ALA A 201 -14.80 -16.35 -24.49
CA ALA A 201 -15.35 -17.56 -23.92
C ALA A 201 -14.38 -18.33 -22.99
N ARG A 202 -13.07 -18.02 -23.05
CA ARG A 202 -12.07 -18.71 -22.23
C ARG A 202 -12.01 -18.11 -20.84
N VAL A 203 -12.41 -18.87 -19.85
CA VAL A 203 -12.39 -18.49 -18.42
C VAL A 203 -10.98 -18.53 -17.79
N ARG A 204 -9.98 -19.03 -18.53
CA ARG A 204 -8.58 -19.11 -18.10
C ARG A 204 -7.61 -18.50 -19.10
N HIS A 205 -6.47 -18.03 -18.55
CA HIS A 205 -5.33 -17.53 -19.30
C HIS A 205 -4.04 -18.09 -18.65
N GLY A 206 -3.46 -19.13 -19.24
CA GLY A 206 -2.55 -19.99 -18.52
C GLY A 206 -3.26 -20.58 -17.29
N GLN A 207 -2.63 -20.45 -16.12
CA GLN A 207 -3.23 -20.86 -14.83
C GLN A 207 -4.15 -19.77 -14.21
N ALA A 208 -4.16 -18.56 -14.73
CA ALA A 208 -4.98 -17.46 -14.21
C ALA A 208 -6.46 -17.62 -14.54
N GLU A 209 -7.33 -17.28 -13.60
CA GLU A 209 -8.76 -17.04 -13.86
C GLU A 209 -8.95 -15.71 -14.57
N VAL A 210 -9.78 -15.68 -15.61
CA VAL A 210 -10.15 -14.44 -16.33
C VAL A 210 -11.35 -13.81 -15.64
N VAL A 211 -11.18 -12.58 -15.18
CA VAL A 211 -12.22 -11.80 -14.49
C VAL A 211 -12.64 -10.64 -15.39
N PRO A 212 -13.84 -10.69 -15.98
CA PRO A 212 -14.38 -9.57 -16.74
C PRO A 212 -14.71 -8.40 -15.83
N VAL A 213 -14.29 -7.20 -16.21
CA VAL A 213 -14.51 -5.95 -15.47
C VAL A 213 -15.19 -4.94 -16.38
N ALA A 214 -16.16 -4.20 -15.85
CA ALA A 214 -16.80 -3.12 -16.58
C ALA A 214 -15.81 -2.04 -16.99
N THR A 215 -16.11 -1.33 -18.06
CA THR A 215 -15.36 -0.16 -18.51
C THR A 215 -16.12 1.12 -18.22
N LYS A 216 -15.38 2.17 -17.86
CA LYS A 216 -15.89 3.52 -17.64
C LYS A 216 -14.94 4.51 -18.28
N ALA A 217 -15.46 5.38 -19.16
CA ALA A 217 -14.67 6.36 -19.90
C ALA A 217 -13.44 5.75 -20.62
N GLY A 218 -13.61 4.59 -21.27
CA GLY A 218 -12.56 3.91 -22.05
C GLY A 218 -11.49 3.19 -21.23
N SER A 219 -11.66 3.07 -19.91
CA SER A 219 -10.75 2.35 -19.00
C SER A 219 -11.53 1.37 -18.14
N LEU A 220 -10.86 0.39 -17.54
CA LEU A 220 -11.52 -0.48 -16.54
C LEU A 220 -12.04 0.36 -15.37
N ASP A 221 -13.23 0.05 -14.90
CA ASP A 221 -13.80 0.61 -13.68
C ASP A 221 -13.06 0.06 -12.46
N LEU A 222 -12.10 0.82 -11.95
CA LEU A 222 -11.28 0.42 -10.82
C LEU A 222 -12.07 0.38 -9.49
N ILE A 223 -13.14 1.14 -9.37
CA ILE A 223 -14.03 1.08 -8.20
C ILE A 223 -14.86 -0.21 -8.27
N GLY A 224 -15.40 -0.54 -9.43
CA GLY A 224 -16.09 -1.80 -9.69
C GLY A 224 -15.15 -3.00 -9.47
N LEU A 225 -13.91 -2.93 -9.94
CA LEU A 225 -12.88 -3.95 -9.68
C LEU A 225 -12.64 -4.15 -8.18
N LYS A 226 -12.46 -3.05 -7.40
CA LYS A 226 -12.34 -3.16 -5.94
C LYS A 226 -13.54 -3.87 -5.30
N SER A 227 -14.74 -3.57 -5.76
CA SER A 227 -15.97 -4.20 -5.27
C SER A 227 -15.99 -5.70 -5.57
N GLU A 228 -15.64 -6.09 -6.80
CA GLU A 228 -15.52 -7.49 -7.23
C GLU A 228 -14.49 -8.26 -6.37
N LEU A 229 -13.29 -7.71 -6.19
CA LEU A 229 -12.26 -8.31 -5.36
C LEU A 229 -12.72 -8.47 -3.90
N ARG A 230 -13.41 -7.46 -3.36
CA ARG A 230 -13.99 -7.54 -2.01
C ARG A 230 -15.07 -8.59 -1.89
N GLY A 231 -15.91 -8.77 -2.92
CA GLY A 231 -16.90 -9.85 -3.01
C GLY A 231 -16.28 -11.24 -2.96
N ARG A 232 -15.05 -11.38 -3.45
CA ARG A 232 -14.23 -12.60 -3.38
C ARG A 232 -13.48 -12.75 -2.04
N GLY A 233 -13.67 -11.86 -1.07
CA GLY A 233 -12.98 -11.86 0.23
C GLY A 233 -11.62 -11.16 0.21
N LEU A 234 -11.17 -10.63 -0.94
CA LEU A 234 -9.90 -9.92 -1.07
C LEU A 234 -10.10 -8.45 -0.68
N ARG A 235 -9.89 -8.13 0.58
CA ARG A 235 -10.22 -6.82 1.16
C ARG A 235 -9.02 -5.89 1.32
N ARG A 236 -7.82 -6.46 1.49
CA ARG A 236 -6.56 -5.73 1.65
C ARG A 236 -5.81 -5.78 0.31
N LEU A 237 -5.85 -4.64 -0.41
CA LEU A 237 -5.36 -4.55 -1.77
C LEU A 237 -4.06 -3.75 -1.81
N PHE A 238 -3.01 -4.32 -2.37
CA PHE A 238 -1.73 -3.67 -2.57
C PHE A 238 -1.49 -3.42 -4.06
N VAL A 239 -1.58 -2.15 -4.48
CA VAL A 239 -1.29 -1.73 -5.86
C VAL A 239 0.20 -1.46 -5.96
N GLU A 240 0.92 -2.38 -6.61
CA GLU A 240 2.37 -2.33 -6.76
C GLU A 240 2.76 -2.09 -8.21
N GLY A 241 3.67 -1.18 -8.42
CA GLY A 241 4.34 -1.09 -9.71
C GLY A 241 3.93 0.09 -10.55
N GLY A 242 4.04 -0.05 -11.87
CA GLY A 242 4.09 0.98 -12.89
C GLY A 242 3.30 2.26 -12.65
N GLY A 243 3.91 3.40 -12.92
CA GLY A 243 3.32 4.72 -12.68
C GLY A 243 1.91 4.91 -13.24
N VAL A 244 1.61 4.29 -14.40
CA VAL A 244 0.28 4.35 -15.03
C VAL A 244 -0.79 3.71 -14.15
N THR A 245 -0.51 2.53 -13.56
CA THR A 245 -1.49 1.82 -12.72
C THR A 245 -1.73 2.58 -11.43
N VAL A 246 -0.67 2.97 -10.72
CA VAL A 246 -0.78 3.77 -9.50
C VAL A 246 -1.52 5.08 -9.76
N SER A 247 -1.14 5.82 -10.82
CA SER A 247 -1.79 7.09 -11.20
C SER A 247 -3.29 6.92 -11.43
N ARG A 248 -3.71 5.87 -12.14
CA ARG A 248 -5.13 5.58 -12.40
C ARG A 248 -5.90 5.26 -11.12
N PHE A 249 -5.33 4.46 -10.21
CA PHE A 249 -5.95 4.17 -8.92
C PHE A 249 -6.11 5.43 -8.07
N VAL A 250 -5.08 6.30 -8.03
CA VAL A 250 -5.15 7.58 -7.31
C VAL A 250 -6.19 8.50 -7.93
N ALA A 251 -6.17 8.68 -9.26
CA ALA A 251 -7.12 9.52 -9.97
C ALA A 251 -8.57 9.05 -9.83
N ALA A 252 -8.81 7.72 -9.81
CA ALA A 252 -10.13 7.14 -9.59
C ALA A 252 -10.61 7.23 -8.13
N GLY A 253 -9.79 7.76 -7.23
CA GLY A 253 -10.13 7.75 -5.83
C GLY A 253 -10.17 6.36 -5.20
N ALA A 254 -9.45 5.39 -5.75
CA ALA A 254 -9.47 3.99 -5.34
C ALA A 254 -8.40 3.61 -4.31
N VAL A 255 -7.59 4.55 -3.85
CA VAL A 255 -6.46 4.37 -2.91
C VAL A 255 -6.79 5.03 -1.58
N ASP A 256 -6.59 4.32 -0.48
CA ASP A 256 -6.74 4.84 0.88
C ASP A 256 -5.42 5.44 1.39
N ARG A 257 -4.29 4.80 1.05
CA ARG A 257 -2.94 5.28 1.41
C ARG A 257 -1.99 5.16 0.23
N LEU A 258 -1.20 6.20 -0.03
CA LEU A 258 -0.21 6.22 -1.10
C LEU A 258 1.20 6.30 -0.50
N GLN A 259 2.04 5.37 -0.86
CA GLN A 259 3.44 5.32 -0.47
C GLN A 259 4.32 5.61 -1.69
N VAL A 260 5.15 6.65 -1.62
CA VAL A 260 6.10 7.02 -2.66
C VAL A 260 7.50 6.97 -2.05
N THR A 261 8.29 6.01 -2.47
CA THR A 261 9.69 5.90 -2.07
C THR A 261 10.56 6.61 -3.08
N VAL A 262 11.30 7.60 -2.62
CA VAL A 262 12.19 8.44 -3.43
C VAL A 262 13.63 8.05 -3.14
N ALA A 263 14.33 7.60 -4.17
CA ALA A 263 15.75 7.29 -4.12
C ALA A 263 16.59 8.53 -4.45
N PRO A 264 17.79 8.68 -3.87
CA PRO A 264 18.70 9.80 -4.12
C PRO A 264 19.45 9.65 -5.45
N VAL A 265 18.72 9.39 -6.54
CA VAL A 265 19.22 9.22 -7.90
C VAL A 265 18.47 10.13 -8.86
N LEU A 266 19.14 10.64 -9.87
CA LEU A 266 18.58 11.42 -10.97
C LEU A 266 18.66 10.59 -12.25
N ILE A 267 17.53 10.37 -12.92
CA ILE A 267 17.43 9.59 -14.16
C ILE A 267 17.36 10.50 -15.39
N GLY A 268 16.83 11.72 -15.25
CA GLY A 268 16.65 12.65 -16.35
C GLY A 268 15.37 12.37 -17.14
N GLN A 269 15.45 12.20 -18.45
CA GLN A 269 14.29 11.92 -19.31
C GLN A 269 13.89 10.43 -19.25
N GLY A 270 13.43 10.00 -18.10
CA GLY A 270 12.97 8.63 -17.87
C GLY A 270 11.44 8.46 -18.01
N ARG A 271 10.96 7.29 -17.63
CA ARG A 271 9.52 7.02 -17.52
C ARG A 271 8.98 7.66 -16.24
N PRO A 272 7.94 8.51 -16.34
CA PRO A 272 7.43 9.23 -15.18
C PRO A 272 6.77 8.28 -14.16
N GLY A 273 6.86 8.63 -12.89
CA GLY A 273 6.20 7.96 -11.78
C GLY A 273 4.70 8.25 -11.76
N ILE A 274 4.27 9.20 -10.92
CA ILE A 274 2.85 9.56 -10.80
C ILE A 274 2.50 10.65 -11.79
N VAL A 275 1.49 10.38 -12.63
CA VAL A 275 0.92 11.35 -13.57
C VAL A 275 -0.57 11.47 -13.29
N LEU A 276 -0.99 12.58 -12.73
CA LEU A 276 -2.40 12.88 -12.43
C LEU A 276 -2.97 13.86 -13.48
N PRO A 277 -4.31 13.98 -13.57
CA PRO A 277 -4.95 14.99 -14.39
C PRO A 277 -4.39 16.40 -14.11
N ARG A 278 -4.36 17.22 -15.15
CA ARG A 278 -3.90 18.61 -15.03
C ARG A 278 -4.82 19.41 -14.09
N VAL A 279 -4.24 20.23 -13.25
CA VAL A 279 -4.95 21.22 -12.42
C VAL A 279 -4.58 22.62 -12.90
N SER A 280 -5.51 23.56 -12.76
CA SER A 280 -5.33 24.95 -13.18
C SER A 280 -4.74 25.81 -12.05
N SER A 281 -4.90 25.38 -10.79
CA SER A 281 -4.38 26.07 -9.63
C SER A 281 -3.84 25.09 -8.57
N LEU A 282 -2.94 25.58 -7.71
CA LEU A 282 -2.44 24.80 -6.59
C LEU A 282 -3.51 24.44 -5.54
N SER A 283 -4.64 25.13 -5.52
CA SER A 283 -5.78 24.79 -4.66
C SER A 283 -6.50 23.51 -5.11
N GLU A 284 -6.41 23.15 -6.38
CA GLU A 284 -6.96 21.90 -6.94
C GLU A 284 -6.00 20.72 -6.77
N ALA A 285 -4.75 20.97 -6.38
CA ALA A 285 -3.76 19.92 -6.20
C ALA A 285 -4.14 19.02 -5.02
N LEU A 286 -3.95 17.70 -5.20
CA LEU A 286 -4.18 16.72 -4.15
C LEU A 286 -3.23 16.96 -2.97
N ARG A 287 -3.79 17.29 -1.82
CA ARG A 287 -3.06 17.45 -0.55
C ARG A 287 -3.60 16.46 0.47
N ALA A 288 -2.71 15.77 1.15
CA ALA A 288 -3.06 14.80 2.19
C ALA A 288 -2.11 14.93 3.38
N PRO A 289 -2.54 14.56 4.58
CA PRO A 289 -1.62 14.33 5.69
C PRO A 289 -0.56 13.33 5.27
N ALA A 290 0.70 13.63 5.55
CA ALA A 290 1.81 12.78 5.15
C ALA A 290 2.74 12.52 6.33
N GLN A 291 3.37 11.36 6.31
CA GLN A 291 4.51 11.03 7.15
C GLN A 291 5.70 10.61 6.28
N VAL A 292 6.89 10.80 6.83
CA VAL A 292 8.15 10.49 6.17
C VAL A 292 8.89 9.43 6.96
N VAL A 293 9.35 8.39 6.26
CA VAL A 293 10.06 7.25 6.85
C VAL A 293 11.33 6.98 6.03
N ALA A 294 12.48 6.93 6.69
CA ALA A 294 13.73 6.52 6.06
C ALA A 294 13.70 5.02 5.75
N MET A 295 14.14 4.64 4.57
CA MET A 295 14.29 3.25 4.10
C MET A 295 15.71 3.04 3.55
N GLY A 296 16.69 2.92 4.45
CA GLY A 296 18.09 2.93 4.07
C GLY A 296 18.50 4.32 3.55
N GLU A 297 18.96 4.39 2.31
CA GLU A 297 19.28 5.64 1.64
C GLU A 297 18.05 6.34 1.02
N ASP A 298 16.94 5.59 0.85
CA ASP A 298 15.71 6.11 0.28
C ASP A 298 14.84 6.81 1.34
N THR A 299 13.91 7.62 0.86
CA THR A 299 12.91 8.29 1.68
C THR A 299 11.51 7.90 1.22
N CYS A 300 10.72 7.28 2.09
CA CYS A 300 9.31 6.96 1.81
C CYS A 300 8.39 8.06 2.35
N TYR A 301 7.60 8.65 1.47
CA TYR A 301 6.46 9.51 1.79
C TYR A 301 5.20 8.66 1.80
N GLU A 302 4.51 8.63 2.93
CA GLU A 302 3.24 7.94 3.06
C GLU A 302 2.13 8.95 3.30
N LEU A 303 1.17 9.00 2.37
CA LEU A 303 0.06 9.95 2.33
C LEU A 303 -1.25 9.24 2.71
N ASP A 304 -2.02 9.85 3.61
CA ASP A 304 -3.36 9.40 3.97
C ASP A 304 -4.40 10.04 3.04
N LEU A 305 -4.82 9.32 2.01
CA LEU A 305 -5.78 9.79 1.02
C LEU A 305 -7.23 9.60 1.48
N GLY A 306 -7.49 8.71 2.45
CA GLY A 306 -8.80 8.49 3.02
C GLY A 306 -9.31 9.72 3.78
N THR A 307 -8.47 10.29 4.63
CA THR A 307 -8.80 11.51 5.39
C THR A 307 -8.82 12.77 4.54
N ALA A 308 -8.05 12.82 3.44
CA ALA A 308 -8.05 13.94 2.52
C ALA A 308 -9.40 14.11 1.82
N ARG A 309 -10.13 13.03 1.57
CA ARG A 309 -11.46 13.04 0.94
C ARG A 309 -12.59 13.39 1.91
N SER A 310 -12.37 13.19 3.19
CA SER A 310 -13.36 13.44 4.25
C SER A 310 -13.37 14.90 4.74
N ARG A 311 -12.46 15.76 4.26
CA ARG A 311 -12.47 17.16 4.60
C ARG A 311 -13.48 17.88 3.69
N PRO A 312 -14.62 18.39 4.22
CA PRO A 312 -15.45 19.33 3.49
C PRO A 312 -14.61 20.58 3.20
N ASP A 313 -14.79 21.14 2.01
CA ASP A 313 -14.10 22.35 1.55
C ASP A 313 -14.04 23.42 2.65
N ALA A 314 -12.87 23.61 3.23
CA ALA A 314 -12.62 24.65 4.24
C ALA A 314 -12.53 26.05 3.61
N ASN A 315 -13.16 26.26 2.45
CA ASN A 315 -13.07 27.52 1.71
C ASN A 315 -14.43 28.08 1.22
N SER A 316 -15.54 27.77 1.92
CA SER A 316 -16.80 28.55 1.76
C SER A 316 -16.93 29.67 2.78
N GLY A 317 -15.81 30.24 3.20
CA GLY A 317 -15.78 31.47 3.98
C GLY A 317 -15.97 32.67 3.06
N SER A 318 -17.20 33.13 2.94
CA SER A 318 -17.64 34.39 2.30
C SER A 318 -16.71 35.55 2.59
N LYS A 319 -15.94 36.01 1.61
CA LYS A 319 -15.51 37.42 1.58
C LYS A 319 -16.64 38.26 0.97
N SER A 320 -17.54 38.71 1.79
CA SER A 320 -18.34 39.89 1.51
C SER A 320 -17.42 41.11 1.71
N GLU A 321 -16.73 41.54 0.70
CA GLU A 321 -16.15 42.88 0.67
C GLU A 321 -17.27 43.86 0.35
N SER A 322 -17.75 44.53 1.38
CA SER A 322 -18.50 45.79 1.26
C SER A 322 -17.59 46.86 0.65
N LYS A 323 -17.79 47.16 -0.63
CA LYS A 323 -17.36 48.43 -1.20
C LYS A 323 -18.32 49.53 -0.71
N SER A 324 -17.92 50.30 0.26
CA SER A 324 -18.43 51.67 0.49
C SER A 324 -17.32 52.61 0.06
N GLY A 325 -17.52 53.40 -0.79
CA GLY A 325 -17.59 54.54 -1.53
C GLY A 325 -16.94 55.78 -0.90
N SER A 326 -16.58 56.71 -1.84
CA SER A 326 -16.28 58.15 -1.65
C SER A 326 -14.83 58.45 -1.20
N ILE A 327 -14.08 59.16 -1.91
CA ILE A 327 -14.01 60.43 -2.68
C ILE A 327 -12.79 60.39 -3.57
#